data_f2168105203c1624733bab5f78d69f31
#
_entry.id   f2168105203c1624733bab5f78d69f31
#
_cell.length_a   1.000
_cell.length_b   1.000
_cell.length_c   1.000
_cell.angle_alpha   90.00
_cell.angle_beta   90.00
_cell.angle_gamma   90.00
#
_symmetry.space_group_name_H-M   'P 1'
#
loop_
_entity.id
_entity.type
_entity.pdbx_description
1 polymer ?
#
loop_
_entity_poly.entity_id
_entity_poly.type
_entity_poly.pdbx_seq_one_letter_code
_entity_poly.pdbx_strand_id
1 'polypeptide(L)'
;MIAAMFIAGILLTFVSCGDNGKSKKISIAYANWSEGIAMTNLAKAIFEDQGYDVKLLNADLAPIFTSISRKKADVFMDVWMPVSMEDYMKQYGDKLEVIGDIYDGARIGLVVPDYVTINSIEELNAEKERFSGQIVGIDAGAGILEATDQALK
;
A
#
# COMPACT_ATOMS: atom_id res chain seq x y z
N MET A 1 -53.07 35.86 55.85
CA MET A 1 -52.46 34.54 55.66
C MET A 1 -52.33 34.34 54.16
N ILE A 2 -51.12 34.54 53.63
CA ILE A 2 -50.80 34.47 52.19
C ILE A 2 -49.85 33.28 52.01
N ALA A 3 -50.35 32.24 51.39
CA ALA A 3 -49.57 31.05 51.08
C ALA A 3 -48.76 31.29 49.75
N ALA A 4 -47.46 31.39 49.85
CA ALA A 4 -46.59 31.48 48.70
C ALA A 4 -46.26 30.06 48.18
N MET A 5 -46.73 29.74 46.99
CA MET A 5 -46.45 28.50 46.28
C MET A 5 -45.12 28.64 45.50
N PHE A 6 -44.06 28.01 45.99
CA PHE A 6 -42.80 27.91 45.25
C PHE A 6 -42.91 26.78 44.20
N ILE A 7 -42.98 27.14 42.96
CA ILE A 7 -42.79 26.17 41.83
C ILE A 7 -41.29 26.08 41.54
N ALA A 8 -40.66 25.00 41.98
CA ALA A 8 -39.29 24.67 41.62
C ALA A 8 -39.29 24.10 40.21
N GLY A 9 -38.95 24.95 39.24
CA GLY A 9 -38.70 24.49 37.87
C GLY A 9 -37.40 23.70 37.78
N ILE A 10 -37.49 22.38 37.59
CA ILE A 10 -36.34 21.54 37.28
C ILE A 10 -35.97 21.78 35.81
N LEU A 11 -34.95 22.60 35.55
CA LEU A 11 -34.29 22.65 34.25
C LEU A 11 -33.48 21.37 34.07
N LEU A 12 -34.03 20.41 33.37
CA LEU A 12 -33.29 19.30 32.80
C LEU A 12 -32.43 19.85 31.66
N THR A 13 -31.20 20.24 31.97
CA THR A 13 -30.19 20.47 30.97
C THR A 13 -29.79 19.11 30.40
N PHE A 14 -30.34 18.76 29.23
CA PHE A 14 -29.77 17.71 28.40
C PHE A 14 -28.38 18.18 27.96
N VAL A 15 -27.36 17.77 28.71
CA VAL A 15 -26.01 17.81 28.24
C VAL A 15 -25.93 16.73 27.14
N SER A 16 -26.23 17.15 25.91
CA SER A 16 -25.85 16.39 24.73
C SER A 16 -24.32 16.35 24.73
N CYS A 17 -23.74 15.27 25.26
CA CYS A 17 -22.39 14.89 24.96
C CYS A 17 -22.36 14.60 23.45
N GLY A 18 -22.22 15.65 22.66
CA GLY A 18 -21.70 15.51 21.31
C GLY A 18 -20.29 14.94 21.48
N ASP A 19 -20.15 13.66 21.24
CA ASP A 19 -18.86 13.05 21.03
C ASP A 19 -18.23 13.79 19.84
N ASN A 20 -17.38 14.77 20.15
CA ASN A 20 -16.45 15.34 19.20
C ASN A 20 -15.42 14.24 18.89
N GLY A 21 -15.90 13.14 18.34
CA GLY A 21 -15.09 12.07 17.83
C GLY A 21 -14.12 12.67 16.84
N LYS A 22 -12.90 12.93 17.28
CA LYS A 22 -11.80 13.18 16.34
C LYS A 22 -11.81 12.01 15.37
N SER A 23 -12.19 12.25 14.12
CA SER A 23 -12.18 11.20 13.11
C SER A 23 -10.82 10.53 13.18
N LYS A 24 -10.80 9.21 13.33
CA LYS A 24 -9.58 8.44 13.32
C LYS A 24 -8.97 8.62 11.95
N LYS A 25 -7.72 9.06 11.89
CA LYS A 25 -7.04 9.30 10.61
C LYS A 25 -6.11 8.14 10.30
N ILE A 26 -6.10 7.73 9.06
CA ILE A 26 -5.15 6.73 8.55
C ILE A 26 -4.63 7.17 7.18
N SER A 27 -3.35 7.00 6.93
CA SER A 27 -2.72 7.28 5.65
C SER A 27 -2.18 5.99 5.04
N ILE A 28 -2.60 5.70 3.82
CA ILE A 28 -2.20 4.51 3.07
C ILE A 28 -1.31 4.96 1.93
N ALA A 29 -0.04 4.53 1.94
CA ALA A 29 0.87 4.73 0.83
C ALA A 29 0.68 3.63 -0.22
N TYR A 30 0.87 3.95 -1.51
CA TYR A 30 0.78 2.97 -2.58
C TYR A 30 1.63 3.37 -3.79
N ALA A 31 2.16 2.37 -4.50
CA ALA A 31 2.76 2.52 -5.81
C ALA A 31 1.67 2.52 -6.90
N ASN A 32 1.99 3.06 -8.08
CA ASN A 32 1.04 3.16 -9.18
C ASN A 32 0.93 1.84 -9.97
N TRP A 33 0.72 0.73 -9.25
CA TRP A 33 0.51 -0.60 -9.82
C TRP A 33 -0.95 -1.00 -9.72
N SER A 34 -1.45 -1.75 -10.68
CA SER A 34 -2.89 -2.05 -10.80
C SER A 34 -3.47 -2.73 -9.57
N GLU A 35 -2.75 -3.73 -9.04
CA GLU A 35 -3.14 -4.47 -7.84
C GLU A 35 -3.03 -3.60 -6.59
N GLY A 36 -1.95 -2.83 -6.44
CA GLY A 36 -1.75 -1.91 -5.33
C GLY A 36 -2.83 -0.82 -5.27
N ILE A 37 -3.22 -0.28 -6.43
CA ILE A 37 -4.32 0.68 -6.54
C ILE A 37 -5.64 0.04 -6.11
N ALA A 38 -5.94 -1.18 -6.60
CA ALA A 38 -7.18 -1.88 -6.28
C ALA A 38 -7.29 -2.19 -4.79
N MET A 39 -6.24 -2.77 -4.20
CA MET A 39 -6.17 -3.10 -2.77
C MET A 39 -6.27 -1.86 -1.88
N THR A 40 -5.56 -0.79 -2.25
CA THR A 40 -5.57 0.48 -1.51
C THR A 40 -6.96 1.12 -1.49
N ASN A 41 -7.66 1.12 -2.63
CA ASN A 41 -9.02 1.67 -2.68
C ASN A 41 -10.04 0.79 -1.96
N LEU A 42 -9.88 -0.54 -1.98
CA LEU A 42 -10.71 -1.44 -1.19
C LEU A 42 -10.52 -1.17 0.32
N ALA A 43 -9.27 -1.10 0.78
CA ALA A 43 -8.97 -0.79 2.17
C ALA A 43 -9.49 0.60 2.57
N LYS A 44 -9.34 1.60 1.70
CA LYS A 44 -9.92 2.94 1.92
C LYS A 44 -11.42 2.84 2.17
N ALA A 45 -12.17 2.15 1.31
CA ALA A 45 -13.61 2.00 1.47
C ALA A 45 -14.00 1.33 2.80
N ILE A 46 -13.27 0.27 3.20
CA ILE A 46 -13.49 -0.44 4.46
C ILE A 46 -13.21 0.46 5.66
N PHE A 47 -12.10 1.22 5.66
CA PHE A 47 -11.77 2.11 6.75
C PHE A 47 -12.74 3.29 6.85
N GLU A 48 -13.17 3.86 5.72
CA GLU A 48 -14.16 4.96 5.71
C GLU A 48 -15.51 4.49 6.25
N ASP A 49 -15.95 3.27 5.93
CA ASP A 49 -17.16 2.66 6.49
C ASP A 49 -17.09 2.50 8.03
N GLN A 50 -15.87 2.33 8.55
CA GLN A 50 -15.60 2.28 9.99
C GLN A 50 -15.36 3.66 10.65
N GLY A 51 -15.57 4.74 9.91
CA GLY A 51 -15.48 6.11 10.43
C GLY A 51 -14.06 6.70 10.44
N TYR A 52 -13.12 6.13 9.68
CA TYR A 52 -11.79 6.72 9.49
C TYR A 52 -11.81 7.80 8.40
N ASP A 53 -10.98 8.82 8.59
CA ASP A 53 -10.60 9.79 7.54
C ASP A 53 -9.35 9.23 6.85
N VAL A 54 -9.50 8.73 5.62
CA VAL A 54 -8.44 8.01 4.91
C VAL A 54 -7.73 8.90 3.91
N LYS A 55 -6.42 9.05 4.08
CA LYS A 55 -5.55 9.76 3.15
C LYS A 55 -4.75 8.78 2.30
N LEU A 56 -4.84 8.89 0.99
CA LEU A 56 -4.01 8.12 0.05
C LEU A 56 -2.76 8.91 -0.36
N LEU A 57 -1.61 8.23 -0.40
CA LEU A 57 -0.30 8.79 -0.72
C LEU A 57 0.33 7.96 -1.84
N ASN A 58 0.23 8.46 -3.09
CA ASN A 58 0.90 7.85 -4.22
C ASN A 58 2.37 8.29 -4.27
N ALA A 59 3.28 7.33 -4.39
CA ALA A 59 4.71 7.59 -4.54
C ALA A 59 5.45 6.36 -5.09
N ASP A 60 6.71 6.53 -5.44
CA ASP A 60 7.62 5.44 -5.75
C ASP A 60 8.05 4.69 -4.48
N LEU A 61 8.63 3.49 -4.62
CA LEU A 61 8.94 2.61 -3.50
C LEU A 61 9.85 3.24 -2.44
N ALA A 62 10.94 3.87 -2.84
CA ALA A 62 11.87 4.46 -1.89
C ALA A 62 11.24 5.57 -1.00
N PRO A 63 10.49 6.53 -1.54
CA PRO A 63 9.66 7.44 -0.76
C PRO A 63 8.62 6.75 0.12
N ILE A 64 7.96 5.67 -0.33
CA ILE A 64 6.98 4.90 0.44
C ILE A 64 7.65 4.34 1.70
N PHE A 65 8.70 3.53 1.54
CA PHE A 65 9.41 2.92 2.68
C PHE A 65 9.99 3.97 3.65
N THR A 66 10.53 5.07 3.10
CA THR A 66 10.98 6.20 3.92
C THR A 66 9.83 6.81 4.71
N SER A 67 8.67 6.99 4.10
CA SER A 67 7.50 7.62 4.75
C SER A 67 6.94 6.75 5.87
N ILE A 68 6.78 5.44 5.64
CA ILE A 68 6.32 4.49 6.66
C ILE A 68 7.33 4.42 7.82
N SER A 69 8.62 4.24 7.53
CA SER A 69 9.67 4.15 8.55
C SER A 69 9.79 5.41 9.42
N ARG A 70 9.32 6.56 8.93
CA ARG A 70 9.27 7.84 9.64
C ARG A 70 7.89 8.19 10.19
N LYS A 71 6.94 7.26 10.13
CA LYS A 71 5.56 7.46 10.59
C LYS A 71 4.87 8.67 9.90
N LYS A 72 5.17 8.88 8.61
CA LYS A 72 4.52 9.87 7.74
C LYS A 72 3.40 9.26 6.89
N ALA A 73 3.43 7.96 6.74
CA ALA A 73 2.35 7.12 6.28
C ALA A 73 2.18 5.97 7.28
N ASP A 74 0.97 5.43 7.39
CA ASP A 74 0.64 4.41 8.38
C ASP A 74 0.70 3.00 7.80
N VAL A 75 0.27 2.81 6.54
CA VAL A 75 0.13 1.49 5.92
C VAL A 75 0.66 1.51 4.48
N PHE A 76 1.29 0.41 4.10
CA PHE A 76 1.57 0.02 2.73
C PHE A 76 1.23 -1.46 2.57
N MET A 77 0.43 -1.83 1.57
CA MET A 77 -0.16 -3.16 1.44
C MET A 77 0.36 -3.95 0.24
N ASP A 78 1.42 -3.49 -0.39
CA ASP A 78 1.91 -4.06 -1.64
C ASP A 78 3.42 -4.32 -1.55
N VAL A 79 3.83 -5.10 -0.53
CA VAL A 79 5.23 -5.48 -0.30
C VAL A 79 5.49 -6.87 -0.88
N TRP A 80 6.22 -6.94 -1.98
CA TRP A 80 6.54 -8.18 -2.71
C TRP A 80 7.81 -8.83 -2.17
N MET A 81 7.64 -9.87 -1.35
CA MET A 81 8.74 -10.64 -0.74
C MET A 81 8.78 -12.06 -1.32
N PRO A 82 9.93 -12.73 -1.25
CA PRO A 82 11.22 -12.31 -0.67
C PRO A 82 12.13 -11.52 -1.61
N VAL A 83 11.84 -11.41 -2.89
CA VAL A 83 12.83 -10.96 -3.90
C VAL A 83 12.72 -9.47 -4.20
N SER A 84 11.52 -9.01 -4.61
CA SER A 84 11.36 -7.67 -5.21
C SER A 84 11.65 -6.51 -4.27
N MET A 85 11.37 -6.67 -2.96
CA MET A 85 11.54 -5.60 -1.98
C MET A 85 12.44 -6.01 -0.81
N GLU A 86 13.25 -7.05 -1.01
CA GLU A 86 14.16 -7.55 0.03
C GLU A 86 15.09 -6.46 0.56
N ASP A 87 15.67 -5.65 -0.31
CA ASP A 87 16.61 -4.60 0.08
C ASP A 87 15.94 -3.46 0.86
N TYR A 88 14.70 -3.11 0.50
CA TYR A 88 13.93 -2.17 1.32
C TYR A 88 13.64 -2.74 2.70
N MET A 89 13.29 -4.02 2.79
CA MET A 89 13.05 -4.68 4.08
C MET A 89 14.32 -4.84 4.90
N LYS A 90 15.49 -5.10 4.29
CA LYS A 90 16.79 -5.06 4.98
C LYS A 90 17.09 -3.67 5.55
N GLN A 91 16.78 -2.62 4.80
CA GLN A 91 17.10 -1.24 5.20
C GLN A 91 16.13 -0.66 6.23
N TYR A 92 14.86 -1.00 6.15
CA TYR A 92 13.79 -0.35 6.92
C TYR A 92 13.04 -1.31 7.86
N GLY A 93 13.17 -2.63 7.69
CA GLY A 93 12.36 -3.63 8.37
C GLY A 93 12.33 -3.50 9.90
N ASP A 94 13.44 -3.14 10.52
CA ASP A 94 13.51 -2.91 11.98
C ASP A 94 12.59 -1.77 12.47
N LYS A 95 12.08 -0.94 11.56
CA LYS A 95 11.20 0.19 11.86
C LYS A 95 9.76 -0.04 11.38
N LEU A 96 9.50 -1.22 10.85
CA LEU A 96 8.23 -1.60 10.26
C LEU A 96 7.64 -2.78 11.02
N GLU A 97 6.32 -2.88 11.02
CA GLU A 97 5.59 -4.05 11.50
C GLU A 97 4.93 -4.73 10.31
N VAL A 98 5.23 -6.02 10.11
CA VAL A 98 4.55 -6.85 9.12
C VAL A 98 3.33 -7.45 9.79
N ILE A 99 2.14 -7.03 9.35
CA ILE A 99 0.87 -7.42 9.96
C ILE A 99 0.44 -8.81 9.47
N GLY A 100 0.76 -9.15 8.23
CA GLY A 100 0.43 -10.44 7.63
C GLY A 100 0.59 -10.44 6.12
N ASP A 101 0.37 -11.59 5.52
CA ASP A 101 0.42 -11.78 4.09
C ASP A 101 -0.97 -11.60 3.47
N ILE A 102 -1.03 -10.88 2.36
CA ILE A 102 -2.28 -10.65 1.63
C ILE A 102 -2.46 -11.72 0.55
N TYR A 103 -1.37 -12.20 -0.03
CA TYR A 103 -1.36 -13.16 -1.12
C TYR A 103 -0.11 -14.04 -1.08
N ASP A 104 -0.31 -15.36 -1.17
CA ASP A 104 0.76 -16.34 -1.21
C ASP A 104 1.07 -16.81 -2.63
N GLY A 105 2.31 -17.23 -2.85
CA GLY A 105 2.73 -17.84 -4.11
C GLY A 105 2.85 -16.87 -5.27
N ALA A 106 2.96 -15.57 -5.01
CA ALA A 106 3.26 -14.56 -6.04
C ALA A 106 4.59 -14.89 -6.75
N ARG A 107 4.64 -14.60 -8.04
CA ARG A 107 5.83 -14.81 -8.88
C ARG A 107 6.20 -13.53 -9.60
N ILE A 108 7.50 -13.36 -9.79
CA ILE A 108 8.06 -12.35 -10.69
C ILE A 108 8.75 -13.06 -11.86
N GLY A 109 8.78 -12.43 -13.03
CA GLY A 109 9.43 -13.02 -14.20
C GLY A 109 9.30 -12.14 -15.42
N LEU A 110 10.01 -12.55 -16.48
CA LEU A 110 9.86 -11.95 -17.79
C LEU A 110 8.59 -12.47 -18.45
N VAL A 111 7.86 -11.60 -19.10
CA VAL A 111 6.62 -11.93 -19.82
C VAL A 111 6.86 -11.67 -21.30
N VAL A 112 6.50 -12.62 -22.13
CA VAL A 112 6.52 -12.50 -23.58
C VAL A 112 5.11 -12.74 -24.15
N PRO A 113 4.79 -12.20 -25.33
CA PRO A 113 3.55 -12.52 -26.02
C PRO A 113 3.45 -14.01 -26.34
N ASP A 114 2.23 -14.52 -26.42
CA ASP A 114 1.92 -15.95 -26.66
C ASP A 114 2.44 -16.52 -27.98
N TYR A 115 2.64 -15.66 -28.97
CA TYR A 115 3.27 -16.04 -30.25
C TYR A 115 4.78 -16.24 -30.17
N VAL A 116 5.42 -15.92 -29.06
CA VAL A 116 6.85 -16.13 -28.83
C VAL A 116 7.05 -17.54 -28.29
N THR A 117 7.89 -18.33 -28.96
CA THR A 117 8.06 -19.77 -28.73
C THR A 117 9.18 -20.13 -27.76
N ILE A 118 9.94 -19.15 -27.25
CA ILE A 118 10.97 -19.41 -26.25
C ILE A 118 10.34 -19.75 -24.91
N ASN A 119 11.03 -20.62 -24.15
CA ASN A 119 10.56 -21.12 -22.87
C ASN A 119 11.52 -20.82 -21.71
N SER A 120 12.66 -20.21 -22.00
CA SER A 120 13.65 -19.89 -20.99
C SER A 120 14.38 -18.56 -21.29
N ILE A 121 14.99 -18.00 -20.25
CA ILE A 121 15.77 -16.75 -20.35
C ILE A 121 17.01 -16.94 -21.23
N GLU A 122 17.63 -18.12 -21.19
CA GLU A 122 18.81 -18.46 -21.97
C GLU A 122 18.57 -18.41 -23.50
N GLU A 123 17.33 -18.61 -23.91
CA GLU A 123 16.96 -18.55 -25.34
C GLU A 123 16.78 -17.12 -25.86
N LEU A 124 16.69 -16.11 -24.98
CA LEU A 124 16.46 -14.71 -25.36
C LEU A 124 17.53 -14.17 -26.31
N ASN A 125 18.80 -14.55 -26.15
CA ASN A 125 19.88 -14.07 -27.00
C ASN A 125 19.71 -14.52 -28.45
N ALA A 126 19.20 -15.74 -28.70
CA ALA A 126 18.94 -16.24 -30.04
C ALA A 126 17.79 -15.49 -30.75
N GLU A 127 16.86 -14.95 -29.98
CA GLU A 127 15.67 -14.24 -30.48
C GLU A 127 15.76 -12.71 -30.32
N LYS A 128 16.97 -12.20 -30.01
CA LYS A 128 17.19 -10.78 -29.67
C LYS A 128 16.59 -9.81 -30.68
N GLU A 129 16.73 -10.11 -31.98
CA GLU A 129 16.20 -9.24 -33.04
C GLU A 129 14.68 -9.13 -33.02
N ARG A 130 13.98 -10.18 -32.59
CA ARG A 130 12.51 -10.18 -32.45
C ARG A 130 12.02 -9.21 -31.37
N PHE A 131 12.86 -8.92 -30.39
CA PHE A 131 12.60 -7.98 -29.29
C PHE A 131 13.27 -6.63 -29.51
N SER A 132 13.82 -6.36 -30.70
CA SER A 132 14.63 -5.16 -30.98
C SER A 132 15.77 -4.97 -29.97
N GLY A 133 16.26 -6.04 -29.38
CA GLY A 133 17.31 -6.02 -28.36
C GLY A 133 16.89 -5.35 -27.04
N GLN A 134 15.59 -5.26 -26.75
CA GLN A 134 15.08 -4.53 -25.60
C GLN A 134 14.28 -5.42 -24.65
N ILE A 135 14.46 -5.18 -23.35
CA ILE A 135 13.57 -5.66 -22.28
C ILE A 135 13.01 -4.42 -21.60
N VAL A 136 11.69 -4.34 -21.53
CA VAL A 136 11.00 -3.21 -20.91
C VAL A 136 10.72 -3.54 -19.46
N GLY A 137 11.26 -2.72 -18.56
CA GLY A 137 11.02 -2.84 -17.12
C GLY A 137 9.80 -2.04 -16.66
N ILE A 138 9.53 -2.14 -15.37
CA ILE A 138 8.54 -1.32 -14.65
C ILE A 138 9.25 -0.12 -14.00
N ASP A 139 8.68 0.43 -12.93
CA ASP A 139 9.20 1.61 -12.24
C ASP A 139 10.64 1.43 -11.74
N ALA A 140 11.41 2.51 -11.80
CA ALA A 140 12.75 2.55 -11.23
C ALA A 140 12.72 2.24 -9.73
N GLY A 141 13.63 1.40 -9.26
CA GLY A 141 13.70 0.95 -7.87
C GLY A 141 12.87 -0.30 -7.55
N ALA A 142 12.13 -0.85 -8.53
CA ALA A 142 11.51 -2.17 -8.37
C ALA A 142 12.58 -3.27 -8.47
N GLY A 143 12.69 -4.13 -7.46
CA GLY A 143 13.73 -5.16 -7.37
C GLY A 143 13.71 -6.20 -8.49
N ILE A 144 12.60 -6.31 -9.25
CA ILE A 144 12.56 -7.15 -10.45
C ILE A 144 13.55 -6.69 -11.52
N LEU A 145 13.92 -5.41 -11.58
CA LEU A 145 14.93 -4.92 -12.52
C LEU A 145 16.31 -5.49 -12.20
N GLU A 146 16.69 -5.49 -10.93
CA GLU A 146 17.94 -6.09 -10.47
C GLU A 146 17.92 -7.61 -10.66
N ALA A 147 16.84 -8.29 -10.33
CA ALA A 147 16.67 -9.72 -10.57
C ALA A 147 16.80 -10.06 -12.07
N THR A 148 16.25 -9.21 -12.95
CA THR A 148 16.41 -9.37 -14.41
C THR A 148 17.86 -9.21 -14.84
N ASP A 149 18.55 -8.17 -14.38
CA ASP A 149 19.96 -7.94 -14.67
C ASP A 149 20.86 -9.10 -14.21
N GLN A 150 20.52 -9.72 -13.09
CA GLN A 150 21.24 -10.91 -12.60
C GLN A 150 20.96 -12.14 -13.46
N ALA A 151 19.73 -12.34 -13.91
CA ALA A 151 19.33 -13.48 -14.73
C ALA A 151 19.89 -13.43 -16.17
N LEU A 152 20.26 -12.25 -16.66
CA LEU A 152 20.80 -12.03 -18.01
C LEU A 152 22.35 -12.10 -18.09
N LYS A 153 23.03 -12.29 -16.96
CA LYS A 153 24.50 -12.45 -16.89
C LYS A 153 24.92 -13.89 -17.04
#